data_6f5db0dbe85809a06d5dd6be1f1c0d3a
#
_entry.id   6f5db0dbe85809a06d5dd6be1f1c0d3a
#
_cell.length_a   1.000
_cell.length_b   1.000
_cell.length_c   1.000
_cell.angle_alpha   90.00
_cell.angle_beta   90.00
_cell.angle_gamma   90.00
#
_symmetry.space_group_name_H-M   'P 1'
#
loop_
_entity.id
_entity.type
_entity.pdbx_description
1 polymer ?
#
loop_
_entity_poly.entity_id
_entity_poly.type
_entity_poly.pdbx_seq_one_letter_code
_entity_poly.pdbx_strand_id
1 'polypeptide(L)'
;MAVVTAAMVKELRVKTDAPMMECKKALTEADGDLAKAEEILRVKLGNKATKAASRITADGVVAIYIDENGKNGAIVELNSETDFVAKNADFIAFADEIAKLVADHKPADLEALGQLKIGDTTVEEKRKALIGKIGENITVRRFQIFEGKGKLSTYIHGGSKIGVIVDVIGGTDEVAHDVAMHIAAS
;
A
#
# COMPACT_ATOMS: atom_id res chain seq x y z
N MET A 1 20.29 -29.27 -16.29
CA MET A 1 19.17 -28.63 -15.57
C MET A 1 19.40 -28.82 -14.08
N ALA A 2 19.59 -27.73 -13.35
CA ALA A 2 19.73 -27.79 -11.90
C ALA A 2 18.41 -28.26 -11.25
N VAL A 3 18.53 -29.04 -10.18
CA VAL A 3 17.37 -29.51 -9.44
C VAL A 3 16.81 -28.38 -8.59
N VAL A 4 15.63 -27.87 -8.92
CA VAL A 4 14.93 -26.87 -8.11
C VAL A 4 14.36 -27.56 -6.87
N THR A 5 14.90 -27.24 -5.68
CA THR A 5 14.48 -27.83 -4.42
C THR A 5 13.37 -27.00 -3.76
N ALA A 6 12.58 -27.62 -2.89
CA ALA A 6 11.57 -26.93 -2.08
C ALA A 6 12.17 -25.83 -1.18
N ALA A 7 13.40 -26.03 -0.70
CA ALA A 7 14.13 -25.04 0.08
C ALA A 7 14.40 -23.76 -0.73
N MET A 8 14.88 -23.89 -1.96
CA MET A 8 15.12 -22.75 -2.86
C MET A 8 13.83 -21.98 -3.17
N VAL A 9 12.72 -22.70 -3.40
CA VAL A 9 11.41 -22.07 -3.62
C VAL A 9 10.95 -21.29 -2.38
N LYS A 10 11.15 -21.87 -1.19
CA LYS A 10 10.83 -21.20 0.08
C LYS A 10 11.69 -19.95 0.29
N GLU A 11 12.99 -20.05 0.05
CA GLU A 11 13.93 -18.92 0.17
C GLU A 11 13.54 -17.77 -0.76
N LEU A 12 13.31 -18.06 -2.03
CA LEU A 12 12.90 -17.05 -3.01
C LEU A 12 11.56 -16.43 -2.64
N ARG A 13 10.62 -17.22 -2.12
CA ARG A 13 9.32 -16.72 -1.65
C ARG A 13 9.46 -15.79 -0.45
N VAL A 14 10.29 -16.14 0.54
CA VAL A 14 10.55 -15.29 1.72
C VAL A 14 11.13 -13.95 1.28
N LYS A 15 12.00 -13.95 0.28
CA LYS A 15 12.68 -12.77 -0.22
C LYS A 15 11.80 -11.88 -1.09
N THR A 16 10.91 -12.47 -1.90
CA THR A 16 10.14 -11.74 -2.92
C THR A 16 8.66 -11.61 -2.61
N ASP A 17 8.17 -12.35 -1.62
CA ASP A 17 6.74 -12.54 -1.30
C ASP A 17 5.86 -12.96 -2.50
N ALA A 18 6.47 -13.46 -3.56
CA ALA A 18 5.77 -13.90 -4.76
C ALA A 18 5.04 -15.24 -4.52
N PRO A 19 3.97 -15.54 -5.29
CA PRO A 19 3.28 -16.82 -5.22
C PRO A 19 4.22 -18.01 -5.43
N MET A 20 4.06 -19.07 -4.64
CA MET A 20 4.96 -20.25 -4.63
C MET A 20 5.18 -20.83 -6.03
N MET A 21 4.13 -20.93 -6.85
CA MET A 21 4.23 -21.46 -8.20
C MET A 21 5.02 -20.56 -9.15
N GLU A 22 4.95 -19.25 -8.95
CA GLU A 22 5.75 -18.30 -9.73
C GLU A 22 7.22 -18.38 -9.33
N CYS A 23 7.51 -18.54 -8.03
CA CYS A 23 8.88 -18.77 -7.55
C CYS A 23 9.47 -20.07 -8.15
N LYS A 24 8.70 -21.15 -8.15
CA LYS A 24 9.15 -22.43 -8.76
C LYS A 24 9.43 -22.28 -10.26
N LYS A 25 8.54 -21.63 -11.00
CA LYS A 25 8.72 -21.38 -12.45
C LYS A 25 9.95 -20.54 -12.72
N ALA A 26 10.14 -19.45 -11.95
CA ALA A 26 11.29 -18.57 -12.10
C ALA A 26 12.60 -19.28 -11.81
N LEU A 27 12.67 -20.10 -10.76
CA LEU A 27 13.83 -20.93 -10.46
C LEU A 27 14.12 -21.96 -11.54
N THR A 28 13.10 -22.58 -12.11
CA THR A 28 13.29 -23.52 -13.23
C THR A 28 13.86 -22.81 -14.46
N GLU A 29 13.34 -21.61 -14.78
CA GLU A 29 13.79 -20.78 -15.90
C GLU A 29 15.21 -20.22 -15.67
N ALA A 30 15.55 -19.95 -14.40
CA ALA A 30 16.88 -19.50 -13.99
C ALA A 30 17.90 -20.63 -13.79
N ASP A 31 17.52 -21.89 -14.08
CA ASP A 31 18.34 -23.08 -13.83
C ASP A 31 18.89 -23.17 -12.39
N GLY A 32 18.04 -22.80 -11.41
CA GLY A 32 18.35 -22.84 -9.98
C GLY A 32 19.10 -21.61 -9.43
N ASP A 33 19.42 -20.63 -10.26
CA ASP A 33 20.06 -19.38 -9.82
C ASP A 33 19.03 -18.46 -9.14
N LEU A 34 19.19 -18.23 -7.83
CA LEU A 34 18.28 -17.42 -7.02
C LEU A 34 18.25 -15.95 -7.46
N ALA A 35 19.39 -15.34 -7.78
CA ALA A 35 19.46 -13.94 -8.18
C ALA A 35 18.76 -13.71 -9.53
N LYS A 36 19.03 -14.61 -10.48
CA LYS A 36 18.38 -14.59 -11.79
C LYS A 36 16.88 -14.87 -11.69
N ALA A 37 16.45 -15.78 -10.81
CA ALA A 37 15.05 -16.06 -10.56
C ALA A 37 14.31 -14.87 -9.97
N GLU A 38 14.95 -14.12 -9.07
CA GLU A 38 14.41 -12.87 -8.51
C GLU A 38 14.18 -11.81 -9.60
N GLU A 39 15.14 -11.63 -10.50
CA GLU A 39 15.01 -10.71 -11.63
C GLU A 39 13.89 -11.13 -12.59
N ILE A 40 13.77 -12.41 -12.91
CA ILE A 40 12.69 -12.96 -13.72
C ILE A 40 11.33 -12.69 -13.07
N LEU A 41 11.21 -12.86 -11.75
CA LEU A 41 9.99 -12.56 -11.02
C LEU A 41 9.65 -11.07 -11.09
N ARG A 42 10.63 -10.20 -10.86
CA ARG A 42 10.46 -8.74 -10.92
C ARG A 42 9.88 -8.30 -12.27
N VAL A 43 10.43 -8.81 -13.36
CA VAL A 43 9.94 -8.53 -14.72
C VAL A 43 8.54 -9.08 -14.95
N LYS A 44 8.28 -10.33 -14.54
CA LYS A 44 6.96 -10.96 -14.72
C LYS A 44 5.86 -10.26 -13.92
N LEU A 45 6.13 -9.87 -12.68
CA LEU A 45 5.18 -9.15 -11.84
C LEU A 45 4.93 -7.74 -12.39
N GLY A 46 5.97 -7.05 -12.88
CA GLY A 46 5.83 -5.77 -13.58
C GLY A 46 4.97 -5.86 -14.84
N ASN A 47 5.12 -6.91 -15.64
CA ASN A 47 4.29 -7.14 -16.83
C ASN A 47 2.82 -7.42 -16.47
N LYS A 48 2.55 -8.13 -15.36
CA LYS A 48 1.17 -8.31 -14.86
C LYS A 48 0.57 -6.98 -14.44
N ALA A 49 1.32 -6.14 -13.73
CA ALA A 49 0.88 -4.80 -13.33
C ALA A 49 0.56 -3.92 -14.55
N THR A 50 1.41 -3.93 -15.58
CA THR A 50 1.17 -3.21 -16.82
C THR A 50 -0.12 -3.65 -17.51
N LYS A 51 -0.37 -4.96 -17.59
CA LYS A 51 -1.63 -5.50 -18.15
C LYS A 51 -2.86 -5.15 -17.32
N ALA A 52 -2.70 -5.01 -16.01
CA ALA A 52 -3.79 -4.64 -15.11
C ALA A 52 -4.11 -3.14 -15.14
N ALA A 53 -3.18 -2.28 -15.54
CA ALA A 53 -3.25 -0.82 -15.39
C ALA A 53 -4.48 -0.16 -16.05
N SER A 54 -5.05 -0.76 -17.09
CA SER A 54 -6.27 -0.26 -17.75
C SER A 54 -7.57 -0.65 -17.07
N ARG A 55 -7.54 -1.54 -16.06
CA ARG A 55 -8.73 -2.00 -15.36
C ARG A 55 -9.15 -0.98 -14.31
N ILE A 56 -10.46 -0.74 -14.21
CA ILE A 56 -11.03 0.26 -13.30
C ILE A 56 -10.91 -0.22 -11.85
N THR A 57 -10.43 0.65 -10.98
CA THR A 57 -10.34 0.44 -9.54
C THR A 57 -11.40 1.30 -8.83
N ALA A 58 -12.60 0.73 -8.66
CA ALA A 58 -13.76 1.44 -8.10
C ALA A 58 -13.98 1.20 -6.60
N ASP A 59 -13.27 0.24 -6.03
CA ASP A 59 -13.30 -0.10 -4.62
C ASP A 59 -11.97 0.29 -3.94
N GLY A 60 -11.79 -0.03 -2.67
CA GLY A 60 -10.56 0.27 -1.95
C GLY A 60 -10.76 0.67 -0.51
N VAL A 61 -9.75 1.34 0.05
CA VAL A 61 -9.72 1.83 1.42
C VAL A 61 -9.17 3.24 1.50
N VAL A 62 -9.54 3.94 2.57
CA VAL A 62 -8.90 5.16 3.04
C VAL A 62 -8.02 4.79 4.24
N ALA A 63 -6.75 5.13 4.19
CA ALA A 63 -5.80 4.98 5.28
C ALA A 63 -5.42 6.34 5.84
N ILE A 64 -5.28 6.43 7.15
CA ILE A 64 -4.89 7.66 7.84
C ILE A 64 -3.72 7.36 8.77
N TYR A 65 -2.74 8.23 8.76
CA TYR A 65 -1.66 8.24 9.74
C TYR A 65 -1.55 9.63 10.38
N ILE A 66 -1.35 9.66 11.70
CA ILE A 66 -1.02 10.87 12.45
C ILE A 66 0.19 10.55 13.32
N ASP A 67 1.15 11.48 13.39
CA ASP A 67 2.32 11.34 14.24
C ASP A 67 1.95 11.37 15.74
N GLU A 68 2.88 10.93 16.59
CA GLU A 68 2.69 10.86 18.05
C GLU A 68 2.38 12.21 18.69
N ASN A 69 2.81 13.31 18.06
CA ASN A 69 2.56 14.66 18.55
C ASN A 69 1.20 15.22 18.12
N GLY A 70 0.48 14.52 17.25
CA GLY A 70 -0.80 14.95 16.70
C GLY A 70 -0.70 16.20 15.80
N LYS A 71 0.48 16.46 15.21
CA LYS A 71 0.74 17.65 14.42
C LYS A 71 0.89 17.39 12.93
N ASN A 72 1.44 16.25 12.56
CA ASN A 72 1.59 15.87 11.16
C ASN A 72 0.76 14.65 10.88
N GLY A 73 0.06 14.64 9.76
CA GLY A 73 -0.74 13.51 9.35
C GLY A 73 -0.94 13.45 7.84
N ALA A 74 -1.44 12.34 7.40
CA ALA A 74 -1.84 12.13 6.02
C ALA A 74 -3.06 11.24 5.92
N ILE A 75 -3.85 11.47 4.89
CA ILE A 75 -4.94 10.60 4.43
C ILE A 75 -4.63 10.16 3.01
N VAL A 76 -4.80 8.87 2.74
CA VAL A 76 -4.50 8.26 1.45
C VAL A 76 -5.69 7.43 0.99
N GLU A 77 -6.06 7.54 -0.27
CA GLU A 77 -7.03 6.65 -0.93
C GLU A 77 -6.27 5.64 -1.80
N LEU A 78 -6.34 4.36 -1.40
CA LEU A 78 -5.82 3.23 -2.16
C LEU A 78 -6.97 2.41 -2.73
N ASN A 79 -7.02 2.28 -4.06
CA ASN A 79 -8.11 1.62 -4.76
C ASN A 79 -7.71 0.24 -5.29
N SER A 80 -8.70 -0.65 -5.33
CA SER A 80 -8.69 -2.00 -5.91
C SER A 80 -9.87 -2.19 -6.84
N GLU A 81 -9.91 -3.31 -7.58
CA GLU A 81 -11.04 -3.62 -8.45
C GLU A 81 -12.26 -4.08 -7.64
N THR A 82 -12.03 -4.87 -6.57
CA THR A 82 -13.08 -5.47 -5.75
C THR A 82 -12.93 -5.16 -4.26
N ASP A 83 -14.04 -5.29 -3.52
CA ASP A 83 -14.08 -5.18 -2.06
C ASP A 83 -13.38 -6.37 -1.36
N PHE A 84 -13.19 -7.49 -2.02
CA PHE A 84 -12.42 -8.62 -1.50
C PHE A 84 -10.96 -8.23 -1.31
N VAL A 85 -10.36 -7.55 -2.29
CA VAL A 85 -8.99 -7.05 -2.18
C VAL A 85 -8.89 -5.90 -1.18
N ALA A 86 -9.90 -5.04 -1.09
CA ALA A 86 -9.97 -3.99 -0.07
C ALA A 86 -9.93 -4.52 1.39
N LYS A 87 -10.27 -5.79 1.60
CA LYS A 87 -10.20 -6.49 2.90
C LYS A 87 -8.94 -7.35 3.06
N ASN A 88 -8.09 -7.42 2.03
CA ASN A 88 -6.86 -8.20 2.07
C ASN A 88 -5.82 -7.56 3.00
N ALA A 89 -5.19 -8.35 3.87
CA ALA A 89 -4.25 -7.85 4.86
C ALA A 89 -3.03 -7.16 4.24
N ASP A 90 -2.47 -7.69 3.15
CA ASP A 90 -1.32 -7.07 2.48
C ASP A 90 -1.69 -5.73 1.81
N PHE A 91 -2.91 -5.64 1.27
CA PHE A 91 -3.45 -4.42 0.69
C PHE A 91 -3.63 -3.33 1.75
N ILE A 92 -4.23 -3.67 2.90
CA ILE A 92 -4.44 -2.75 4.03
C ILE A 92 -3.09 -2.30 4.60
N ALA A 93 -2.16 -3.23 4.84
CA ALA A 93 -0.82 -2.91 5.33
C ALA A 93 -0.08 -1.96 4.37
N PHE A 94 -0.21 -2.15 3.08
CA PHE A 94 0.38 -1.27 2.08
C PHE A 94 -0.24 0.14 2.12
N ALA A 95 -1.55 0.25 2.31
CA ALA A 95 -2.22 1.55 2.47
C ALA A 95 -1.73 2.30 3.71
N ASP A 96 -1.60 1.61 4.84
CA ASP A 96 -1.11 2.18 6.10
C ASP A 96 0.37 2.64 5.98
N GLU A 97 1.21 1.84 5.34
CA GLU A 97 2.61 2.20 5.08
C GLU A 97 2.72 3.44 4.19
N ILE A 98 1.90 3.56 3.15
CA ILE A 98 1.86 4.74 2.28
C ILE A 98 1.40 5.96 3.08
N ALA A 99 0.36 5.86 3.90
CA ALA A 99 -0.12 6.98 4.70
C ALA A 99 0.97 7.52 5.64
N LYS A 100 1.73 6.60 6.27
CA LYS A 100 2.89 6.97 7.09
C LYS A 100 3.99 7.66 6.27
N LEU A 101 4.37 7.09 5.12
CA LEU A 101 5.39 7.68 4.24
C LEU A 101 5.00 9.07 3.75
N VAL A 102 3.73 9.29 3.41
CA VAL A 102 3.23 10.60 2.98
C VAL A 102 3.35 11.63 4.12
N ALA A 103 2.98 11.25 5.35
CA ALA A 103 3.11 12.15 6.50
C ALA A 103 4.57 12.49 6.82
N ASP A 104 5.47 11.49 6.76
CA ASP A 104 6.88 11.63 7.12
C ASP A 104 7.68 12.40 6.04
N HIS A 105 7.43 12.15 4.76
CA HIS A 105 8.25 12.65 3.64
C HIS A 105 7.60 13.78 2.85
N LYS A 106 6.29 14.00 3.00
CA LYS A 106 5.53 15.08 2.35
C LYS A 106 5.78 15.18 0.84
N PRO A 107 5.60 14.09 0.07
CA PRO A 107 5.83 14.12 -1.36
C PRO A 107 4.94 15.16 -2.04
N ALA A 108 5.46 15.79 -3.11
CA ALA A 108 4.74 16.85 -3.81
C ALA A 108 3.54 16.32 -4.61
N ASP A 109 3.64 15.09 -5.12
CA ASP A 109 2.64 14.44 -5.97
C ASP A 109 2.75 12.92 -5.93
N LEU A 110 1.90 12.23 -6.70
CA LEU A 110 1.87 10.77 -6.78
C LEU A 110 3.14 10.19 -7.43
N GLU A 111 3.78 10.91 -8.33
CA GLU A 111 5.03 10.48 -8.96
C GLU A 111 6.17 10.48 -7.94
N ALA A 112 6.32 11.57 -7.20
CA ALA A 112 7.28 11.68 -6.10
C ALA A 112 7.04 10.61 -5.03
N LEU A 113 5.77 10.37 -4.65
CA LEU A 113 5.40 9.29 -3.74
C LEU A 113 5.85 7.92 -4.25
N GLY A 114 5.64 7.63 -5.54
CA GLY A 114 6.04 6.37 -6.18
C GLY A 114 7.53 6.07 -6.09
N GLN A 115 8.37 7.10 -6.03
CA GLN A 115 9.84 6.99 -5.94
C GLN A 115 10.36 6.86 -4.50
N LEU A 116 9.54 7.12 -3.49
CA LEU A 116 9.96 6.97 -2.10
C LEU A 116 10.30 5.51 -1.78
N LYS A 117 11.32 5.34 -0.92
CA LYS A 117 11.72 4.01 -0.45
C LYS A 117 10.72 3.47 0.58
N ILE A 118 10.40 2.19 0.43
CA ILE A 118 9.57 1.40 1.32
C ILE A 118 10.27 0.04 1.52
N GLY A 119 11.01 -0.10 2.62
CA GLY A 119 11.96 -1.20 2.77
C GLY A 119 13.08 -1.13 1.73
N ASP A 120 13.35 -2.23 1.04
CA ASP A 120 14.44 -2.33 0.03
C ASP A 120 14.00 -1.89 -1.38
N THR A 121 12.73 -1.55 -1.57
CA THR A 121 12.15 -1.20 -2.88
C THR A 121 11.58 0.22 -2.87
N THR A 122 10.96 0.64 -3.98
CA THR A 122 10.14 1.86 -4.02
C THR A 122 8.65 1.54 -3.81
N VAL A 123 7.87 2.57 -3.48
CA VAL A 123 6.40 2.45 -3.38
C VAL A 123 5.81 1.89 -4.68
N GLU A 124 6.27 2.38 -5.83
CA GLU A 124 5.79 1.91 -7.15
C GLU A 124 6.18 0.46 -7.43
N GLU A 125 7.39 0.03 -7.08
CA GLU A 125 7.81 -1.38 -7.22
C GLU A 125 7.00 -2.30 -6.30
N LYS A 126 6.76 -1.90 -5.04
CA LYS A 126 5.93 -2.65 -4.09
C LYS A 126 4.48 -2.74 -4.58
N ARG A 127 3.92 -1.65 -5.11
CA ARG A 127 2.59 -1.65 -5.74
C ARG A 127 2.49 -2.66 -6.89
N LYS A 128 3.46 -2.65 -7.81
CA LYS A 128 3.51 -3.60 -8.94
C LYS A 128 3.66 -5.05 -8.48
N ALA A 129 4.47 -5.28 -7.46
CA ALA A 129 4.61 -6.62 -6.87
C ALA A 129 3.29 -7.10 -6.25
N LEU A 130 2.58 -6.22 -5.54
CA LEU A 130 1.29 -6.51 -4.94
C LEU A 130 0.21 -6.81 -5.99
N ILE A 131 0.15 -6.05 -7.09
CA ILE A 131 -0.70 -6.36 -8.25
C ILE A 131 -0.38 -7.74 -8.81
N GLY A 132 0.90 -8.06 -8.97
CA GLY A 132 1.35 -9.37 -9.47
C GLY A 132 0.97 -10.53 -8.56
N LYS A 133 0.97 -10.30 -7.23
CA LYS A 133 0.61 -11.28 -6.20
C LYS A 133 -0.90 -11.48 -6.12
N ILE A 134 -1.67 -10.42 -6.07
CA ILE A 134 -3.13 -10.43 -5.88
C ILE A 134 -3.86 -10.68 -7.20
N GLY A 135 -3.36 -10.13 -8.30
CA GLY A 135 -3.96 -10.28 -9.63
C GLY A 135 -4.97 -9.18 -10.01
N GLU A 136 -5.23 -8.23 -9.14
CA GLU A 136 -6.05 -7.05 -9.41
C GLU A 136 -5.21 -5.79 -9.59
N ASN A 137 -5.73 -4.82 -10.35
CA ASN A 137 -5.15 -3.49 -10.42
C ASN A 137 -5.27 -2.79 -9.06
N ILE A 138 -4.20 -2.09 -8.67
CA ILE A 138 -4.13 -1.32 -7.42
C ILE A 138 -3.61 0.07 -7.77
N THR A 139 -4.31 1.10 -7.31
CA THR A 139 -3.99 2.50 -7.64
C THR A 139 -3.97 3.34 -6.38
N VAL A 140 -2.89 4.07 -6.14
CA VAL A 140 -2.92 5.20 -5.20
C VAL A 140 -3.62 6.33 -5.93
N ARG A 141 -4.88 6.60 -5.57
CA ARG A 141 -5.70 7.58 -6.28
C ARG A 141 -5.33 9.00 -5.92
N ARG A 142 -5.17 9.26 -4.62
CA ARG A 142 -4.85 10.58 -4.08
C ARG A 142 -4.37 10.48 -2.64
N PHE A 143 -3.75 11.54 -2.18
CA PHE A 143 -3.44 11.76 -0.78
C PHE A 143 -3.54 13.24 -0.41
N GLN A 144 -3.64 13.50 0.88
CA GLN A 144 -3.58 14.85 1.44
C GLN A 144 -2.72 14.83 2.68
N ILE A 145 -1.85 15.85 2.78
CA ILE A 145 -0.96 16.08 3.93
C ILE A 145 -1.61 17.11 4.85
N PHE A 146 -1.50 16.89 6.14
CA PHE A 146 -1.99 17.79 7.19
C PHE A 146 -0.85 18.21 8.11
N GLU A 147 -0.73 19.51 8.32
CA GLU A 147 0.14 20.12 9.31
C GLU A 147 -0.75 20.92 10.29
N GLY A 148 -1.04 20.30 11.45
CA GLY A 148 -1.99 20.82 12.41
C GLY A 148 -1.47 22.06 13.15
N LYS A 149 -2.27 23.11 13.17
CA LYS A 149 -2.08 24.27 14.07
C LYS A 149 -2.50 23.92 15.49
N GLY A 150 -3.57 23.14 15.62
CA GLY A 150 -4.07 22.54 16.84
C GLY A 150 -3.57 21.12 17.04
N LYS A 151 -4.50 20.20 17.33
CA LYS A 151 -4.30 18.77 17.41
C LYS A 151 -5.12 18.08 16.33
N LEU A 152 -4.47 17.24 15.54
CA LEU A 152 -5.15 16.40 14.55
C LEU A 152 -5.91 15.29 15.27
N SER A 153 -7.18 15.10 14.89
CA SER A 153 -8.02 13.98 15.31
C SER A 153 -8.62 13.29 14.09
N THR A 154 -8.94 12.01 14.22
CA THR A 154 -9.37 11.19 13.10
C THR A 154 -10.60 10.38 13.41
N TYR A 155 -11.34 10.04 12.35
CA TYR A 155 -12.38 9.04 12.39
C TYR A 155 -12.38 8.21 11.10
N ILE A 156 -12.47 6.89 11.25
CA ILE A 156 -12.59 5.96 10.12
C ILE A 156 -13.89 5.19 10.26
N HIS A 157 -14.69 5.13 9.20
CA HIS A 157 -15.99 4.49 9.18
C HIS A 157 -16.12 3.46 8.05
N GLY A 158 -17.05 2.51 8.23
CA GLY A 158 -17.48 1.59 7.18
C GLY A 158 -16.38 0.68 6.62
N GLY A 159 -15.50 0.13 7.48
CA GLY A 159 -14.39 -0.72 7.02
C GLY A 159 -13.39 0.05 6.16
N SER A 160 -13.01 1.25 6.59
CA SER A 160 -12.09 2.15 5.91
C SER A 160 -12.62 2.71 4.58
N LYS A 161 -13.93 2.83 4.43
CA LYS A 161 -14.56 3.46 3.25
C LYS A 161 -14.65 4.98 3.36
N ILE A 162 -14.74 5.50 4.59
CA ILE A 162 -14.76 6.92 4.91
C ILE A 162 -13.66 7.21 5.92
N GLY A 163 -12.86 8.22 5.65
CA GLY A 163 -11.84 8.70 6.57
C GLY A 163 -11.93 10.21 6.72
N VAL A 164 -11.81 10.70 7.94
CA VAL A 164 -11.83 12.13 8.28
C VAL A 164 -10.63 12.48 9.12
N ILE A 165 -10.00 13.59 8.79
CA ILE A 165 -9.01 14.26 9.66
C ILE A 165 -9.55 15.66 9.96
N VAL A 166 -9.51 16.06 11.23
CA VAL A 166 -9.81 17.42 11.68
C VAL A 166 -8.61 18.02 12.42
N ASP A 167 -8.38 19.28 12.24
CA ASP A 167 -7.41 20.09 13.02
C ASP A 167 -8.18 20.94 14.02
N VAL A 168 -8.05 20.65 15.31
CA VAL A 168 -8.82 21.28 16.37
C VAL A 168 -7.91 22.10 17.30
N ILE A 169 -8.24 23.36 17.48
CA ILE A 169 -7.58 24.27 18.42
C ILE A 169 -8.46 24.41 19.67
N GLY A 170 -7.93 23.92 20.81
CA GLY A 170 -8.70 23.86 22.06
C GLY A 170 -9.68 22.67 22.11
N GLY A 171 -10.44 22.58 23.21
CA GLY A 171 -11.33 21.45 23.44
C GLY A 171 -10.62 20.21 23.95
N THR A 172 -11.38 19.12 24.09
CA THR A 172 -10.90 17.80 24.51
C THR A 172 -10.72 16.87 23.30
N ASP A 173 -9.96 15.80 23.47
CA ASP A 173 -9.81 14.76 22.44
C ASP A 173 -11.16 14.12 22.08
N GLU A 174 -12.06 13.97 23.06
CA GLU A 174 -13.42 13.46 22.87
C GLU A 174 -14.21 14.37 21.92
N VAL A 175 -14.22 15.67 22.17
CA VAL A 175 -14.91 16.65 21.30
C VAL A 175 -14.33 16.64 19.89
N ALA A 176 -13.02 16.57 19.74
CA ALA A 176 -12.37 16.50 18.43
C ALA A 176 -12.76 15.21 17.65
N HIS A 177 -12.82 14.08 18.36
CA HIS A 177 -13.27 12.81 17.80
C HIS A 177 -14.75 12.86 17.38
N ASP A 178 -15.63 13.40 18.23
CA ASP A 178 -17.06 13.55 17.94
C ASP A 178 -17.29 14.45 16.72
N VAL A 179 -16.51 15.52 16.57
CA VAL A 179 -16.57 16.38 15.37
C VAL A 179 -16.17 15.60 14.13
N ALA A 180 -15.09 14.82 14.18
CA ALA A 180 -14.66 13.99 13.06
C ALA A 180 -15.73 12.94 12.69
N MET A 181 -16.33 12.32 13.68
CA MET A 181 -17.42 11.35 13.49
C MET A 181 -18.67 12.01 12.87
N HIS A 182 -19.03 13.22 13.33
CA HIS A 182 -20.17 13.97 12.78
C HIS A 182 -19.93 14.33 11.30
N ILE A 183 -18.72 14.75 10.94
CA ILE A 183 -18.34 15.02 9.54
C ILE A 183 -18.47 13.77 8.69
N ALA A 184 -18.05 12.61 9.21
CA ALA A 184 -18.15 11.35 8.48
C ALA A 184 -19.61 10.92 8.21
N ALA A 185 -20.55 11.37 9.04
CA ALA A 185 -21.99 11.07 8.93
C ALA A 185 -22.77 12.06 8.06
N SER A 186 -22.14 13.19 7.69
CA SER A 186 -22.78 14.26 6.89
C SER A 186 -22.60 14.03 5.40
#